data_18c8452e7e947579f11aa7761a90c05b
#
_entry.id   18c8452e7e947579f11aa7761a90c05b
#
_cell.length_a   1.000
_cell.length_b   1.000
_cell.length_c   1.000
_cell.angle_alpha   90.00
_cell.angle_beta   90.00
_cell.angle_gamma   90.00
#
_symmetry.space_group_name_H-M   'P 1'
#
loop_
_entity.id
_entity.type
_entity.pdbx_description
1 polymer ?
#
loop_
_entity_poly.entity_id
_entity_poly.type
_entity_poly.pdbx_seq_one_letter_code
_entity_poly.pdbx_strand_id
1 'polypeptide(L)'
;MAEYILEMRGITKEFPGVKALENVNLKVKAGEIHSLCGENGAGKSTLMKVLSGVYPYGSYEGDILFEDQVCEFKTIKDSEEKGIVIIHQELALIPYLSIAENIFLGNERATKGVINWQETITKTSELLKEVGLDENPNTLVTNIGVGKQQLVEIAKALSKKVKLLILDEPTAALNETDSQNLLRLMLEFKRQGIACILISHKLNEVSEVSDSVTILRDGKTIETLDMKSKDMSEDRIIRGMVGRDLTDRYPERKPNIAEVMLEVKDWTVYHEHHADRKVLDGVNLNVRRGEIVGIAGLMGAGRTELAMSIFGKAYGQKISGELRKDGQVIHNNTINQAIDNGFAYVTEDRKDYGLVLIQDIKRNISLTGIKKLQKASVINENEEVIVAEQMRKRLKIKTNSIHQEVQNLSGGNQQKVVLSKWIYSEPDILILDEPTRGIDVGAKFEIYSIIQELANEGKAIIVISSELPEILGICDRIFVMNAGRITGEVNRSEANQELLMKYMTNTTRSGGHTNG
;
A
#
# COMPACT_ATOMS: atom_id res chain seq x y z
N MET A 1 37.69 5.73 -12.23
CA MET A 1 36.32 6.15 -11.83
C MET A 1 36.20 5.82 -10.35
N ALA A 2 35.55 6.66 -9.57
CA ALA A 2 35.27 6.37 -8.15
C ALA A 2 34.54 5.04 -8.03
N GLU A 3 34.90 4.21 -7.04
CA GLU A 3 34.19 2.94 -6.79
C GLU A 3 32.75 3.21 -6.37
N TYR A 4 32.51 4.29 -5.62
CA TYR A 4 31.21 4.73 -5.14
C TYR A 4 30.85 6.09 -5.76
N ILE A 5 29.64 6.20 -6.32
CA ILE A 5 29.10 7.47 -6.79
C ILE A 5 28.61 8.32 -5.62
N LEU A 6 28.11 7.65 -4.56
CA LEU A 6 27.59 8.28 -3.34
C LEU A 6 28.15 7.58 -2.10
N GLU A 7 28.64 8.38 -1.14
CA GLU A 7 28.86 7.93 0.23
C GLU A 7 28.22 8.95 1.19
N MET A 8 27.40 8.45 2.10
CA MET A 8 26.89 9.20 3.24
C MET A 8 27.55 8.62 4.49
N ARG A 9 28.23 9.44 5.29
CA ARG A 9 29.04 9.01 6.42
C ARG A 9 28.55 9.64 7.70
N GLY A 10 28.15 8.84 8.68
CA GLY A 10 27.80 9.29 10.02
C GLY A 10 26.60 10.24 10.08
N ILE A 11 25.64 10.12 9.16
CA ILE A 11 24.50 11.05 9.09
C ILE A 11 23.63 10.93 10.34
N THR A 12 23.53 12.05 11.07
CA THR A 12 22.71 12.16 12.26
C THR A 12 21.73 13.34 12.08
N LYS A 13 20.43 13.10 12.28
CA LYS A 13 19.38 14.12 12.17
C LYS A 13 18.43 14.04 13.35
N GLU A 14 18.32 15.15 14.06
CA GLU A 14 17.41 15.28 15.19
C GLU A 14 16.27 16.25 14.87
N PHE A 15 15.09 15.95 15.38
CA PHE A 15 13.92 16.81 15.45
C PHE A 15 13.54 17.01 16.93
N PRO A 16 12.73 18.02 17.29
CA PRO A 16 12.31 18.20 18.68
C PRO A 16 11.70 16.92 19.27
N GLY A 17 12.41 16.30 20.21
CA GLY A 17 11.98 15.09 20.92
C GLY A 17 12.23 13.76 20.21
N VAL A 18 12.80 13.75 18.97
CA VAL A 18 13.05 12.50 18.23
C VAL A 18 14.36 12.58 17.45
N LYS A 19 15.23 11.59 17.66
CA LYS A 19 16.42 11.37 16.82
C LYS A 19 16.00 10.46 15.65
N ALA A 20 15.80 11.06 14.48
CA ALA A 20 15.30 10.35 13.30
C ALA A 20 16.39 9.55 12.55
N LEU A 21 17.65 10.02 12.62
CA LEU A 21 18.83 9.31 12.09
C LEU A 21 19.97 9.40 13.12
N GLU A 22 20.67 8.31 13.34
CA GLU A 22 21.80 8.22 14.27
C GLU A 22 22.97 7.47 13.63
N ASN A 23 24.02 8.19 13.24
CA ASN A 23 25.25 7.67 12.64
C ASN A 23 24.98 6.76 11.43
N VAL A 24 24.07 7.17 10.53
CA VAL A 24 23.69 6.39 9.34
C VAL A 24 24.78 6.46 8.29
N ASN A 25 25.10 5.29 7.72
CA ASN A 25 26.07 5.15 6.65
C ASN A 25 25.39 4.49 5.43
N LEU A 26 25.61 5.06 4.25
CA LEU A 26 25.11 4.54 2.99
C LEU A 26 26.18 4.70 1.90
N LYS A 27 26.43 3.65 1.12
CA LYS A 27 27.34 3.68 -0.02
C LYS A 27 26.64 3.10 -1.25
N VAL A 28 26.71 3.83 -2.36
CA VAL A 28 26.11 3.43 -3.65
C VAL A 28 27.21 3.41 -4.70
N LYS A 29 27.35 2.31 -5.43
CA LYS A 29 28.32 2.19 -6.52
C LYS A 29 27.80 2.88 -7.79
N ALA A 30 28.73 3.28 -8.66
CA ALA A 30 28.35 3.84 -9.95
C ALA A 30 27.61 2.80 -10.81
N GLY A 31 26.44 3.17 -11.34
CA GLY A 31 25.63 2.30 -12.21
C GLY A 31 25.04 1.08 -11.50
N GLU A 32 24.85 1.09 -10.18
CA GLU A 32 24.11 0.04 -9.48
C GLU A 32 22.66 0.45 -9.15
N ILE A 33 21.81 -0.54 -8.94
CA ILE A 33 20.53 -0.36 -8.28
C ILE A 33 20.72 -0.77 -6.83
N HIS A 34 20.69 0.20 -5.93
CA HIS A 34 20.84 0.04 -4.50
C HIS A 34 19.49 0.19 -3.81
N SER A 35 19.01 -0.83 -3.12
CA SER A 35 17.76 -0.70 -2.36
C SER A 35 18.01 -0.24 -0.92
N LEU A 36 17.11 0.62 -0.44
CA LEU A 36 17.06 1.08 0.96
C LEU A 36 15.81 0.53 1.62
N CYS A 37 15.97 -0.51 2.45
CA CYS A 37 14.90 -1.22 3.12
C CYS A 37 14.82 -0.87 4.60
N GLY A 38 13.63 -0.95 5.19
CA GLY A 38 13.37 -0.71 6.61
C GLY A 38 11.89 -0.49 6.86
N GLU A 39 11.47 -0.62 8.11
CA GLU A 39 10.08 -0.36 8.51
C GLU A 39 9.69 1.13 8.32
N ASN A 40 8.39 1.42 8.38
CA ASN A 40 7.92 2.81 8.40
C ASN A 40 8.42 3.51 9.66
N GLY A 41 9.01 4.71 9.48
CA GLY A 41 9.69 5.42 10.58
C GLY A 41 11.15 5.03 10.79
N ALA A 42 11.72 4.08 10.05
CA ALA A 42 13.14 3.70 10.14
C ALA A 42 14.13 4.80 9.70
N GLY A 43 13.62 5.92 9.15
CA GLY A 43 14.45 7.06 8.74
C GLY A 43 14.75 7.14 7.23
N LYS A 44 14.24 6.22 6.38
CA LYS A 44 14.52 6.17 4.93
C LYS A 44 14.28 7.49 4.22
N SER A 45 13.04 8.00 4.29
CA SER A 45 12.69 9.27 3.64
C SER A 45 13.41 10.48 4.28
N THR A 46 13.74 10.42 5.57
CA THR A 46 14.56 11.44 6.22
C THR A 46 15.97 11.47 5.65
N LEU A 47 16.60 10.29 5.45
CA LEU A 47 17.92 10.18 4.85
C LEU A 47 17.92 10.72 3.41
N MET A 48 16.90 10.41 2.63
CA MET A 48 16.77 10.92 1.25
C MET A 48 16.51 12.44 1.21
N LYS A 49 15.76 12.99 2.18
CA LYS A 49 15.57 14.44 2.32
C LYS A 49 16.86 15.16 2.72
N VAL A 50 17.75 14.52 3.48
CA VAL A 50 19.11 15.03 3.73
C VAL A 50 19.92 15.02 2.43
N LEU A 51 19.92 13.91 1.70
CA LEU A 51 20.67 13.78 0.44
C LEU A 51 20.19 14.75 -0.64
N SER A 52 18.89 14.98 -0.74
CA SER A 52 18.31 15.88 -1.74
C SER A 52 18.36 17.37 -1.36
N GLY A 53 18.90 17.74 -0.18
CA GLY A 53 18.98 19.12 0.26
C GLY A 53 17.65 19.72 0.76
N VAL A 54 16.59 18.92 0.93
CA VAL A 54 15.36 19.33 1.63
C VAL A 54 15.66 19.67 3.07
N TYR A 55 16.53 18.89 3.72
CA TYR A 55 17.17 19.28 4.97
C TYR A 55 18.56 19.82 4.66
N PRO A 56 18.75 21.16 4.77
CA PRO A 56 19.98 21.82 4.32
C PRO A 56 21.20 21.44 5.16
N TYR A 57 22.37 21.53 4.55
CA TYR A 57 23.65 21.41 5.25
C TYR A 57 23.69 22.32 6.49
N GLY A 58 24.20 21.76 7.61
CA GLY A 58 24.19 22.40 8.93
C GLY A 58 22.94 22.09 9.76
N SER A 59 21.90 21.47 9.18
CA SER A 59 20.72 20.98 9.92
C SER A 59 20.84 19.51 10.34
N TYR A 60 21.95 18.85 10.01
CA TYR A 60 22.31 17.48 10.31
C TYR A 60 23.84 17.39 10.53
N GLU A 61 24.30 16.29 11.12
CA GLU A 61 25.71 15.96 11.27
C GLU A 61 26.11 14.89 10.25
N GLY A 62 27.43 14.79 9.96
CA GLY A 62 28.01 13.85 9.02
C GLY A 62 28.25 14.43 7.64
N ASP A 63 28.86 13.64 6.76
CA ASP A 63 29.33 14.08 5.44
C ASP A 63 28.60 13.36 4.30
N ILE A 64 28.34 14.09 3.23
CA ILE A 64 27.89 13.56 1.94
C ILE A 64 29.02 13.71 0.94
N LEU A 65 29.47 12.60 0.36
CA LEU A 65 30.42 12.60 -0.75
C LEU A 65 29.71 12.12 -2.02
N PHE A 66 29.82 12.91 -3.07
CA PHE A 66 29.31 12.55 -4.39
C PHE A 66 30.42 12.65 -5.41
N GLU A 67 30.71 11.56 -6.13
CA GLU A 67 31.87 11.44 -7.03
C GLU A 67 33.20 11.83 -6.30
N ASP A 68 33.44 11.30 -5.11
CA ASP A 68 34.58 11.58 -4.22
C ASP A 68 34.69 13.06 -3.74
N GLN A 69 33.71 13.90 -4.02
CA GLN A 69 33.69 15.30 -3.57
C GLN A 69 32.72 15.49 -2.40
N VAL A 70 33.17 16.15 -1.34
CA VAL A 70 32.28 16.57 -0.25
C VAL A 70 31.26 17.56 -0.76
N CYS A 71 30.00 17.31 -0.48
CA CYS A 71 28.86 18.12 -0.91
C CYS A 71 28.11 18.71 0.28
N GLU A 72 27.88 20.01 0.22
CA GLU A 72 27.14 20.78 1.23
C GLU A 72 25.86 21.34 0.59
N PHE A 73 24.84 20.49 0.43
CA PHE A 73 23.58 20.90 -0.21
C PHE A 73 22.77 21.82 0.72
N LYS A 74 22.52 23.03 0.31
CA LYS A 74 21.70 24.03 1.04
C LYS A 74 20.28 24.09 0.49
N THR A 75 20.08 23.65 -0.75
CA THR A 75 18.80 23.62 -1.45
C THR A 75 18.68 22.36 -2.30
N ILE A 76 17.46 22.03 -2.71
CA ILE A 76 17.18 20.93 -3.66
C ILE A 76 17.91 21.16 -4.99
N LYS A 77 18.01 22.42 -5.41
CA LYS A 77 18.68 22.78 -6.66
C LYS A 77 20.16 22.40 -6.66
N ASP A 78 20.85 22.52 -5.52
CA ASP A 78 22.27 22.16 -5.41
C ASP A 78 22.50 20.67 -5.67
N SER A 79 21.62 19.79 -5.18
CA SER A 79 21.69 18.34 -5.42
C SER A 79 21.32 18.01 -6.88
N GLU A 80 20.30 18.67 -7.43
CA GLU A 80 19.90 18.50 -8.83
C GLU A 80 21.00 18.94 -9.82
N GLU A 81 21.71 20.03 -9.57
CA GLU A 81 22.84 20.49 -10.38
C GLU A 81 24.01 19.49 -10.39
N LYS A 82 24.16 18.68 -9.33
CA LYS A 82 25.12 17.57 -9.29
C LYS A 82 24.62 16.32 -10.00
N GLY A 83 23.34 16.26 -10.37
CA GLY A 83 22.70 15.11 -11.03
C GLY A 83 22.04 14.12 -10.05
N ILE A 84 21.73 14.53 -8.83
CA ILE A 84 20.94 13.75 -7.87
C ILE A 84 19.50 14.22 -7.96
N VAL A 85 18.59 13.33 -8.37
CA VAL A 85 17.17 13.64 -8.54
C VAL A 85 16.34 12.64 -7.77
N ILE A 86 15.30 13.13 -7.07
CA ILE A 86 14.36 12.30 -6.30
C ILE A 86 12.98 12.33 -6.94
N ILE A 87 12.37 11.16 -7.05
CA ILE A 87 10.95 10.96 -7.35
C ILE A 87 10.28 10.53 -6.05
N HIS A 88 9.34 11.35 -5.60
CA HIS A 88 8.63 11.12 -4.34
C HIS A 88 7.48 10.12 -4.51
N GLN A 89 7.04 9.52 -3.41
CA GLN A 89 5.90 8.61 -3.35
C GLN A 89 4.60 9.27 -3.88
N GLU A 90 4.38 10.56 -3.56
CA GLU A 90 3.28 11.35 -4.11
C GLU A 90 3.75 12.09 -5.36
N LEU A 91 3.00 11.94 -6.46
CA LEU A 91 3.35 12.55 -7.74
C LEU A 91 3.32 14.08 -7.64
N ALA A 92 4.44 14.72 -8.01
CA ALA A 92 4.58 16.18 -8.00
C ALA A 92 4.19 16.78 -9.36
N LEU A 93 3.13 16.25 -10.01
CA LEU A 93 2.59 16.75 -11.27
C LEU A 93 1.42 17.68 -11.02
N ILE A 94 1.30 18.70 -11.87
CA ILE A 94 0.15 19.61 -11.88
C ILE A 94 -0.90 19.05 -12.83
N PRO A 95 -2.10 18.62 -12.34
CA PRO A 95 -3.08 17.87 -13.12
C PRO A 95 -3.58 18.59 -14.37
N TYR A 96 -3.74 19.92 -14.31
CA TYR A 96 -4.29 20.75 -15.37
C TYR A 96 -3.24 21.35 -16.31
N LEU A 97 -1.98 20.98 -16.18
CA LEU A 97 -0.94 21.27 -17.15
C LEU A 97 -0.73 20.07 -18.08
N SER A 98 -0.21 20.36 -19.28
CA SER A 98 0.19 19.32 -20.23
C SER A 98 1.42 18.53 -19.72
N ILE A 99 1.68 17.38 -20.33
CA ILE A 99 2.88 16.58 -20.06
C ILE A 99 4.14 17.44 -20.30
N ALA A 100 4.21 18.18 -21.41
CA ALA A 100 5.35 19.02 -21.74
C ALA A 100 5.59 20.14 -20.72
N GLU A 101 4.52 20.80 -20.28
CA GLU A 101 4.60 21.83 -19.24
C GLU A 101 5.08 21.24 -17.91
N ASN A 102 4.57 20.06 -17.51
CA ASN A 102 5.00 19.40 -16.28
C ASN A 102 6.48 18.99 -16.31
N ILE A 103 6.98 18.44 -17.42
CA ILE A 103 8.37 17.99 -17.56
C ILE A 103 9.34 19.16 -17.41
N PHE A 104 9.04 20.31 -18.01
CA PHE A 104 9.93 21.45 -18.04
C PHE A 104 9.56 22.56 -17.04
N LEU A 105 8.60 22.34 -16.15
CA LEU A 105 8.22 23.30 -15.12
C LEU A 105 9.42 23.66 -14.22
N GLY A 106 9.75 24.96 -14.16
CA GLY A 106 10.91 25.47 -13.42
C GLY A 106 12.26 25.25 -14.12
N ASN A 107 12.25 24.67 -15.32
CA ASN A 107 13.42 24.47 -16.18
C ASN A 107 13.05 24.70 -17.67
N GLU A 108 12.24 25.72 -17.92
CA GLU A 108 11.68 26.05 -19.23
C GLU A 108 12.77 26.27 -20.25
N ARG A 109 12.55 25.77 -21.46
CA ARG A 109 13.40 26.01 -22.62
C ARG A 109 13.13 27.41 -23.15
N ALA A 110 13.86 28.40 -22.64
CA ALA A 110 13.65 29.80 -22.98
C ALA A 110 14.89 30.46 -23.57
N THR A 111 14.67 31.36 -24.51
CA THR A 111 15.72 32.24 -25.05
C THR A 111 15.31 33.68 -24.81
N LYS A 112 16.15 34.46 -24.10
CA LYS A 112 15.89 35.86 -23.72
C LYS A 112 14.54 36.07 -23.01
N GLY A 113 14.13 35.11 -22.17
CA GLY A 113 12.87 35.16 -21.40
C GLY A 113 11.62 34.76 -22.17
N VAL A 114 11.74 34.27 -23.41
CA VAL A 114 10.63 33.75 -24.21
C VAL A 114 10.77 32.23 -24.30
N ILE A 115 9.70 31.48 -23.92
CA ILE A 115 9.68 30.01 -23.96
C ILE A 115 9.63 29.54 -25.42
N ASN A 116 10.51 28.60 -25.77
CA ASN A 116 10.53 27.91 -27.05
C ASN A 116 9.68 26.63 -26.97
N TRP A 117 8.39 26.77 -27.24
CA TRP A 117 7.43 25.65 -27.16
C TRP A 117 7.76 24.52 -28.15
N GLN A 118 8.30 24.83 -29.34
CA GLN A 118 8.65 23.81 -30.32
C GLN A 118 9.80 22.92 -29.82
N GLU A 119 10.83 23.52 -29.25
CA GLU A 119 11.92 22.77 -28.61
C GLU A 119 11.42 21.97 -27.41
N THR A 120 10.56 22.57 -26.59
CA THR A 120 9.94 21.90 -25.41
C THR A 120 9.18 20.66 -25.83
N ILE A 121 8.30 20.75 -26.87
CA ILE A 121 7.51 19.62 -27.35
C ILE A 121 8.41 18.53 -27.97
N THR A 122 9.43 18.93 -28.76
CA THR A 122 10.35 17.96 -29.36
C THR A 122 11.11 17.17 -28.30
N LYS A 123 11.70 17.87 -27.32
CA LYS A 123 12.41 17.23 -26.22
C LYS A 123 11.52 16.38 -25.34
N THR A 124 10.27 16.83 -25.09
CA THR A 124 9.28 16.01 -24.42
C THR A 124 9.05 14.70 -25.15
N SER A 125 8.85 14.75 -26.47
CA SER A 125 8.63 13.53 -27.27
C SER A 125 9.83 12.57 -27.22
N GLU A 126 11.06 13.10 -27.15
CA GLU A 126 12.28 12.28 -26.98
C GLU A 126 12.28 11.59 -25.62
N LEU A 127 12.02 12.33 -24.53
CA LEU A 127 11.96 11.80 -23.17
C LEU A 127 10.83 10.78 -22.98
N LEU A 128 9.65 11.03 -23.57
CA LEU A 128 8.53 10.08 -23.51
C LEU A 128 8.89 8.74 -24.19
N LYS A 129 9.60 8.78 -25.32
CA LYS A 129 10.11 7.56 -25.97
C LYS A 129 11.13 6.84 -25.12
N GLU A 130 12.01 7.56 -24.41
CA GLU A 130 13.02 6.99 -23.54
C GLU A 130 12.40 6.21 -22.37
N VAL A 131 11.29 6.72 -21.80
CA VAL A 131 10.54 6.04 -20.75
C VAL A 131 9.48 5.05 -21.28
N GLY A 132 9.37 4.87 -22.59
CA GLY A 132 8.43 3.96 -23.23
C GLY A 132 6.96 4.40 -23.15
N LEU A 133 6.71 5.70 -23.04
CA LEU A 133 5.37 6.28 -22.98
C LEU A 133 4.94 6.84 -24.34
N ASP A 134 3.94 6.22 -24.97
CA ASP A 134 3.33 6.69 -26.21
C ASP A 134 2.13 7.60 -25.91
N GLU A 135 2.43 8.89 -25.66
CA GLU A 135 1.43 9.93 -25.39
C GLU A 135 1.80 11.24 -26.12
N ASN A 136 0.78 12.05 -26.41
CA ASN A 136 1.00 13.37 -26.99
C ASN A 136 1.52 14.33 -25.90
N PRO A 137 2.64 15.06 -26.13
CA PRO A 137 3.18 16.05 -25.19
C PRO A 137 2.17 17.10 -24.69
N ASN A 138 1.17 17.41 -25.47
CA ASN A 138 0.12 18.39 -25.14
C ASN A 138 -1.05 17.78 -24.35
N THR A 139 -1.05 16.47 -24.10
CA THR A 139 -2.08 15.83 -23.28
C THR A 139 -2.01 16.35 -21.84
N LEU A 140 -3.16 16.73 -21.26
CA LEU A 140 -3.23 17.12 -19.85
C LEU A 140 -2.98 15.90 -18.96
N VAL A 141 -2.23 16.11 -17.88
CA VAL A 141 -1.89 15.03 -16.93
C VAL A 141 -3.13 14.40 -16.29
N THR A 142 -4.20 15.17 -16.06
CA THR A 142 -5.47 14.65 -15.54
C THR A 142 -6.14 13.62 -16.47
N ASN A 143 -5.78 13.57 -17.74
CA ASN A 143 -6.39 12.69 -18.75
C ASN A 143 -5.65 11.35 -18.91
N ILE A 144 -4.56 11.13 -18.18
CA ILE A 144 -3.77 9.90 -18.21
C ILE A 144 -3.84 9.17 -16.86
N GLY A 145 -3.82 7.84 -16.91
CA GLY A 145 -3.84 7.00 -15.70
C GLY A 145 -2.56 7.13 -14.87
N VAL A 146 -2.65 6.74 -13.58
CA VAL A 146 -1.56 6.88 -12.59
C VAL A 146 -0.25 6.25 -13.05
N GLY A 147 -0.28 5.06 -13.69
CA GLY A 147 0.92 4.43 -14.25
C GLY A 147 1.62 5.29 -15.29
N LYS A 148 0.87 5.95 -16.18
CA LYS A 148 1.42 6.88 -17.16
C LYS A 148 1.93 8.17 -16.51
N GLN A 149 1.25 8.67 -15.49
CA GLN A 149 1.70 9.82 -14.69
C GLN A 149 3.07 9.54 -14.04
N GLN A 150 3.28 8.32 -13.52
CA GLN A 150 4.56 7.90 -12.97
C GLN A 150 5.69 7.98 -14.03
N LEU A 151 5.43 7.53 -15.25
CA LEU A 151 6.39 7.63 -16.35
C LEU A 151 6.68 9.09 -16.74
N VAL A 152 5.69 9.99 -16.64
CA VAL A 152 5.90 11.44 -16.83
C VAL A 152 6.82 12.02 -15.75
N GLU A 153 6.67 11.62 -14.46
CA GLU A 153 7.60 12.03 -13.39
C GLU A 153 9.04 11.55 -13.67
N ILE A 154 9.19 10.33 -14.17
CA ILE A 154 10.51 9.81 -14.54
C ILE A 154 11.08 10.60 -15.72
N ALA A 155 10.29 10.88 -16.76
CA ALA A 155 10.71 11.70 -17.88
C ALA A 155 11.13 13.12 -17.45
N LYS A 156 10.40 13.70 -16.48
CA LYS A 156 10.75 14.98 -15.84
C LYS A 156 12.10 14.89 -15.12
N ALA A 157 12.35 13.81 -14.38
CA ALA A 157 13.63 13.57 -13.73
C ALA A 157 14.77 13.49 -14.76
N LEU A 158 14.62 12.68 -15.82
CA LEU A 158 15.61 12.50 -16.88
C LEU A 158 15.95 13.79 -17.65
N SER A 159 15.03 14.77 -17.68
CA SER A 159 15.30 16.09 -18.29
C SER A 159 16.48 16.84 -17.63
N LYS A 160 16.94 16.40 -16.42
CA LYS A 160 17.90 17.08 -15.53
C LYS A 160 19.31 16.46 -15.52
N LYS A 161 19.75 15.73 -16.55
CA LYS A 161 21.09 15.08 -16.62
C LYS A 161 21.42 14.22 -15.38
N VAL A 162 20.54 13.26 -15.08
CA VAL A 162 20.61 12.41 -13.88
C VAL A 162 21.85 11.52 -13.89
N LYS A 163 22.54 11.45 -12.76
CA LYS A 163 23.59 10.46 -12.46
C LYS A 163 23.15 9.49 -11.35
N LEU A 164 22.33 9.97 -10.41
CA LEU A 164 21.73 9.20 -9.32
C LEU A 164 20.25 9.52 -9.25
N LEU A 165 19.42 8.51 -9.50
CA LEU A 165 17.96 8.60 -9.43
C LEU A 165 17.47 7.94 -8.13
N ILE A 166 16.73 8.67 -7.31
CA ILE A 166 16.11 8.17 -6.09
C ILE A 166 14.63 7.97 -6.36
N LEU A 167 14.12 6.76 -6.09
CA LEU A 167 12.72 6.40 -6.28
C LEU A 167 12.15 5.99 -4.92
N ASP A 168 11.26 6.81 -4.37
CA ASP A 168 10.62 6.55 -3.07
C ASP A 168 9.24 5.91 -3.29
N GLU A 169 9.16 4.59 -3.06
CA GLU A 169 7.98 3.73 -3.26
C GLU A 169 7.29 3.89 -4.62
N PRO A 170 8.02 3.82 -5.74
CA PRO A 170 7.50 4.23 -7.04
C PRO A 170 6.39 3.33 -7.59
N THR A 171 6.20 2.14 -7.02
CA THR A 171 5.21 1.12 -7.44
C THR A 171 4.00 1.03 -6.52
N ALA A 172 3.91 1.89 -5.48
CA ALA A 172 2.88 1.79 -4.45
C ALA A 172 1.44 1.93 -5.01
N ALA A 173 1.26 2.77 -6.04
CA ALA A 173 -0.03 3.04 -6.67
C ALA A 173 -0.20 2.35 -8.04
N LEU A 174 0.75 1.50 -8.44
CA LEU A 174 0.75 0.86 -9.76
C LEU A 174 0.14 -0.54 -9.69
N ASN A 175 -0.49 -0.96 -10.80
CA ASN A 175 -0.83 -2.36 -11.02
C ASN A 175 0.42 -3.19 -11.34
N GLU A 176 0.29 -4.51 -11.36
CA GLU A 176 1.41 -5.44 -11.56
C GLU A 176 2.15 -5.19 -12.89
N THR A 177 1.40 -4.97 -13.99
CA THR A 177 1.98 -4.73 -15.31
C THR A 177 2.80 -3.45 -15.36
N ASP A 178 2.26 -2.36 -14.79
CA ASP A 178 2.95 -1.07 -14.74
C ASP A 178 4.17 -1.13 -13.81
N SER A 179 4.08 -1.86 -12.69
CA SER A 179 5.21 -2.11 -11.78
C SER A 179 6.34 -2.83 -12.50
N GLN A 180 6.05 -3.90 -13.22
CA GLN A 180 7.04 -4.66 -14.00
C GLN A 180 7.69 -3.82 -15.11
N ASN A 181 6.92 -2.95 -15.78
CA ASN A 181 7.47 -2.03 -16.78
C ASN A 181 8.44 -1.04 -16.13
N LEU A 182 8.11 -0.51 -14.96
CA LEU A 182 8.99 0.39 -14.21
C LEU A 182 10.30 -0.31 -13.79
N LEU A 183 10.22 -1.54 -13.29
CA LEU A 183 11.42 -2.30 -12.90
C LEU A 183 12.35 -2.55 -14.10
N ARG A 184 11.77 -2.87 -15.28
CA ARG A 184 12.56 -3.00 -16.53
C ARG A 184 13.23 -1.69 -16.92
N LEU A 185 12.53 -0.57 -16.79
CA LEU A 185 13.07 0.76 -17.08
C LEU A 185 14.26 1.09 -16.14
N MET A 186 14.17 0.74 -14.86
CA MET A 186 15.29 0.90 -13.92
C MET A 186 16.52 0.07 -14.35
N LEU A 187 16.32 -1.17 -14.82
CA LEU A 187 17.40 -2.00 -15.36
C LEU A 187 18.04 -1.38 -16.62
N GLU A 188 17.23 -0.66 -17.43
CA GLU A 188 17.74 0.09 -18.58
C GLU A 188 18.61 1.27 -18.14
N PHE A 189 18.16 2.07 -17.16
CA PHE A 189 18.94 3.16 -16.57
C PHE A 189 20.28 2.67 -16.04
N LYS A 190 20.29 1.55 -15.33
CA LYS A 190 21.52 0.90 -14.89
C LYS A 190 22.48 0.58 -16.05
N ARG A 191 21.97 0.06 -17.18
CA ARG A 191 22.80 -0.20 -18.39
C ARG A 191 23.37 1.07 -18.99
N GLN A 192 22.67 2.18 -18.86
CA GLN A 192 23.14 3.51 -19.28
C GLN A 192 24.12 4.14 -18.30
N GLY A 193 24.42 3.48 -17.16
CA GLY A 193 25.34 3.96 -16.14
C GLY A 193 24.73 4.89 -15.11
N ILE A 194 23.41 5.05 -15.10
CA ILE A 194 22.69 5.82 -14.07
C ILE A 194 22.55 4.90 -12.82
N ALA A 195 23.01 5.40 -11.68
CA ALA A 195 22.78 4.71 -10.41
C ALA A 195 21.36 4.99 -9.90
N CYS A 196 20.74 4.00 -9.26
CA CYS A 196 19.41 4.14 -8.69
C CYS A 196 19.40 3.79 -7.20
N ILE A 197 18.69 4.58 -6.38
CA ILE A 197 18.30 4.19 -5.02
C ILE A 197 16.80 3.88 -5.06
N LEU A 198 16.45 2.61 -4.80
CA LEU A 198 15.06 2.17 -4.71
C LEU A 198 14.66 2.05 -3.24
N ILE A 199 13.65 2.81 -2.83
CA ILE A 199 12.99 2.61 -1.55
C ILE A 199 11.71 1.83 -1.84
N SER A 200 11.62 0.61 -1.33
CA SER A 200 10.43 -0.23 -1.46
C SER A 200 10.24 -1.10 -0.22
N HIS A 201 9.00 -1.37 0.11
CA HIS A 201 8.60 -2.37 1.09
C HIS A 201 8.21 -3.70 0.43
N LYS A 202 8.14 -3.74 -0.91
CA LYS A 202 7.86 -4.94 -1.69
C LYS A 202 9.16 -5.69 -1.97
N LEU A 203 9.46 -6.69 -1.16
CA LEU A 203 10.74 -7.40 -1.21
C LEU A 203 10.95 -8.20 -2.49
N ASN A 204 9.88 -8.65 -3.15
CA ASN A 204 9.95 -9.26 -4.47
C ASN A 204 10.55 -8.30 -5.51
N GLU A 205 10.12 -7.02 -5.53
CA GLU A 205 10.68 -6.01 -6.43
C GLU A 205 12.16 -5.74 -6.12
N VAL A 206 12.48 -5.62 -4.81
CA VAL A 206 13.88 -5.46 -4.34
C VAL A 206 14.75 -6.62 -4.79
N SER A 207 14.27 -7.85 -4.63
CA SER A 207 15.00 -9.07 -5.02
C SER A 207 15.21 -9.19 -6.52
N GLU A 208 14.28 -8.64 -7.34
CA GLU A 208 14.33 -8.71 -8.80
C GLU A 208 15.38 -7.77 -9.40
N VAL A 209 15.53 -6.55 -8.87
CA VAL A 209 16.32 -5.51 -9.57
C VAL A 209 17.57 -5.06 -8.83
N SER A 210 17.70 -5.29 -7.51
CA SER A 210 18.76 -4.71 -6.71
C SER A 210 20.09 -5.47 -6.84
N ASP A 211 21.19 -4.73 -6.83
CA ASP A 211 22.53 -5.29 -6.66
C ASP A 211 22.93 -5.37 -5.18
N SER A 212 22.54 -4.35 -4.41
CA SER A 212 22.82 -4.24 -2.98
C SER A 212 21.60 -3.71 -2.23
N VAL A 213 21.47 -4.09 -0.97
CA VAL A 213 20.39 -3.63 -0.08
C VAL A 213 20.99 -3.13 1.23
N THR A 214 20.75 -1.86 1.57
CA THR A 214 21.05 -1.33 2.90
C THR A 214 19.80 -1.38 3.76
N ILE A 215 19.91 -1.93 4.96
CA ILE A 215 18.82 -2.05 5.91
C ILE A 215 18.93 -0.96 6.97
N LEU A 216 17.89 -0.15 7.08
CA LEU A 216 17.71 0.84 8.15
C LEU A 216 16.69 0.33 9.18
N ARG A 217 17.01 0.51 10.46
CA ARG A 217 16.09 0.25 11.57
C ARG A 217 16.34 1.24 12.68
N ASP A 218 15.26 1.83 13.21
CA ASP A 218 15.28 2.80 14.32
C ASP A 218 16.30 3.94 14.09
N GLY A 219 16.38 4.45 12.86
CA GLY A 219 17.30 5.53 12.49
C GLY A 219 18.77 5.12 12.33
N LYS A 220 19.09 3.84 12.28
CA LYS A 220 20.47 3.33 12.17
C LYS A 220 20.65 2.42 10.96
N THR A 221 21.84 2.43 10.37
CA THR A 221 22.24 1.39 9.41
C THR A 221 22.54 0.09 10.17
N ILE A 222 21.82 -0.97 9.86
CA ILE A 222 22.02 -2.29 10.44
C ILE A 222 23.11 -3.04 9.66
N GLU A 223 22.91 -3.17 8.36
CA GLU A 223 23.85 -3.85 7.46
C GLU A 223 23.58 -3.48 6.00
N THR A 224 24.56 -3.74 5.15
CA THR A 224 24.41 -3.68 3.69
C THR A 224 24.69 -5.06 3.13
N LEU A 225 23.75 -5.60 2.35
CA LEU A 225 23.75 -6.94 1.80
C LEU A 225 24.03 -6.90 0.29
N ASP A 226 24.87 -7.80 -0.21
CA ASP A 226 25.07 -8.04 -1.64
C ASP A 226 24.02 -9.06 -2.12
N MET A 227 23.17 -8.66 -3.05
CA MET A 227 22.08 -9.51 -3.57
C MET A 227 22.56 -10.70 -4.40
N LYS A 228 23.83 -10.70 -4.82
CA LYS A 228 24.45 -11.80 -5.56
C LYS A 228 25.05 -12.88 -4.64
N SER A 229 25.04 -12.68 -3.32
CA SER A 229 25.56 -13.65 -2.37
C SER A 229 24.67 -14.89 -2.28
N LYS A 230 25.27 -16.08 -2.09
CA LYS A 230 24.54 -17.36 -2.04
C LYS A 230 23.57 -17.48 -0.86
N ASP A 231 23.79 -16.71 0.20
CA ASP A 231 22.98 -16.74 1.43
C ASP A 231 21.86 -15.68 1.42
N MET A 232 21.62 -15.08 0.26
CA MET A 232 20.62 -14.03 0.12
C MET A 232 19.22 -14.60 0.00
N SER A 233 18.33 -14.13 0.86
CA SER A 233 16.89 -14.45 0.83
C SER A 233 16.08 -13.26 1.31
N GLU A 234 14.81 -13.19 0.93
CA GLU A 234 13.90 -12.18 1.48
C GLU A 234 13.81 -12.23 3.01
N ASP A 235 13.87 -13.43 3.60
CA ASP A 235 13.86 -13.62 5.05
C ASP A 235 15.06 -12.96 5.73
N ARG A 236 16.23 -12.93 5.05
CA ARG A 236 17.41 -12.22 5.55
C ARG A 236 17.19 -10.72 5.63
N ILE A 237 16.56 -10.13 4.60
CA ILE A 237 16.20 -8.69 4.60
C ILE A 237 15.19 -8.42 5.72
N ILE A 238 14.15 -9.25 5.84
CA ILE A 238 13.10 -9.10 6.86
C ILE A 238 13.70 -9.15 8.28
N ARG A 239 14.62 -10.10 8.57
CA ARG A 239 15.31 -10.18 9.87
C ARG A 239 16.05 -8.89 10.21
N GLY A 240 16.77 -8.33 9.24
CA GLY A 240 17.46 -7.06 9.41
C GLY A 240 16.51 -5.91 9.70
N MET A 241 15.36 -5.84 8.99
CA MET A 241 14.37 -4.78 9.14
C MET A 241 13.67 -4.85 10.51
N VAL A 242 13.22 -6.03 10.92
CA VAL A 242 12.35 -6.22 12.12
C VAL A 242 13.19 -6.47 13.39
N GLY A 243 14.41 -7.03 13.26
CA GLY A 243 15.34 -7.24 14.39
C GLY A 243 15.03 -8.41 15.28
N ARG A 244 14.10 -9.28 14.90
CA ARG A 244 13.79 -10.55 15.55
C ARG A 244 13.65 -11.62 14.48
N ASP A 245 13.98 -12.86 14.83
CA ASP A 245 13.66 -13.99 13.97
C ASP A 245 12.14 -14.08 13.85
N LEU A 246 11.60 -13.60 12.73
CA LEU A 246 10.27 -13.98 12.33
C LEU A 246 10.40 -15.36 11.69
N THR A 247 10.48 -16.38 12.54
CA THR A 247 10.45 -17.77 12.11
C THR A 247 9.18 -18.09 11.33
N ASP A 248 8.11 -17.31 11.59
CA ASP A 248 6.85 -17.38 10.86
C ASP A 248 6.38 -15.97 10.48
N ARG A 249 6.22 -15.70 9.18
CA ARG A 249 5.62 -14.44 8.66
C ARG A 249 4.17 -14.27 9.10
N TYR A 250 3.53 -15.34 9.49
CA TYR A 250 2.12 -15.41 9.91
C TYR A 250 2.04 -16.07 11.27
N PRO A 251 1.20 -15.57 12.19
CA PRO A 251 1.04 -16.20 13.49
C PRO A 251 0.43 -17.60 13.34
N GLU A 252 0.94 -18.57 14.13
CA GLU A 252 0.35 -19.90 14.18
C GLU A 252 -1.06 -19.85 14.74
N ARG A 253 -1.97 -20.61 14.14
CA ARG A 253 -3.35 -20.71 14.58
C ARG A 253 -3.82 -22.16 14.59
N LYS A 254 -4.57 -22.51 15.64
CA LYS A 254 -5.38 -23.72 15.68
C LYS A 254 -6.84 -23.30 15.51
N PRO A 255 -7.44 -23.47 14.31
CA PRO A 255 -8.80 -23.03 14.04
C PRO A 255 -9.79 -23.77 14.94
N ASN A 256 -10.74 -23.04 15.53
CA ASN A 256 -11.92 -23.61 16.20
C ASN A 256 -13.17 -23.20 15.42
N ILE A 257 -13.39 -23.89 14.30
CA ILE A 257 -14.45 -23.60 13.35
C ILE A 257 -15.71 -24.35 13.75
N ALA A 258 -16.83 -23.61 13.88
CA ALA A 258 -18.12 -24.14 14.26
C ALA A 258 -19.15 -24.06 13.11
N GLU A 259 -20.43 -23.78 13.43
CA GLU A 259 -21.54 -23.71 12.47
C GLU A 259 -21.43 -22.52 11.52
N VAL A 260 -22.19 -22.59 10.40
CA VAL A 260 -22.29 -21.51 9.43
C VAL A 260 -22.98 -20.30 10.05
N MET A 261 -22.29 -19.16 10.06
CA MET A 261 -22.80 -17.88 10.55
C MET A 261 -23.36 -17.02 9.43
N LEU A 262 -22.66 -16.93 8.30
CA LEU A 262 -23.07 -16.16 7.13
C LEU A 262 -23.23 -17.07 5.90
N GLU A 263 -24.35 -16.95 5.20
CA GLU A 263 -24.57 -17.47 3.85
C GLU A 263 -24.95 -16.34 2.90
N VAL A 264 -24.34 -16.35 1.74
CA VAL A 264 -24.66 -15.49 0.60
C VAL A 264 -25.10 -16.43 -0.54
N LYS A 265 -26.33 -16.24 -1.06
CA LYS A 265 -26.91 -17.10 -2.09
C LYS A 265 -27.33 -16.30 -3.31
N ASP A 266 -26.88 -16.73 -4.48
CA ASP A 266 -27.22 -16.20 -5.80
C ASP A 266 -27.10 -14.67 -5.89
N TRP A 267 -26.04 -14.12 -5.23
CA TRP A 267 -25.84 -12.69 -5.09
C TRP A 267 -25.42 -12.07 -6.41
N THR A 268 -26.29 -11.22 -6.96
CA THR A 268 -26.09 -10.56 -8.25
C THR A 268 -26.18 -9.05 -8.06
N VAL A 269 -25.23 -8.32 -8.63
CA VAL A 269 -25.10 -6.86 -8.52
C VAL A 269 -24.81 -6.26 -9.87
N TYR A 270 -25.50 -5.18 -10.23
CA TYR A 270 -25.22 -4.39 -11.42
C TYR A 270 -24.42 -3.15 -11.07
N HIS A 271 -23.64 -2.67 -12.04
CA HIS A 271 -22.79 -1.49 -11.89
C HIS A 271 -23.63 -0.25 -11.53
N GLU A 272 -23.13 0.58 -10.63
CA GLU A 272 -23.90 1.74 -10.08
C GLU A 272 -24.33 2.76 -11.13
N HIS A 273 -23.54 2.94 -12.22
CA HIS A 273 -23.85 3.87 -13.31
C HIS A 273 -24.26 3.20 -14.63
N HIS A 274 -24.10 1.88 -14.78
CA HIS A 274 -24.42 1.10 -15.99
C HIS A 274 -25.35 -0.05 -15.63
N ALA A 275 -26.66 0.18 -15.72
CA ALA A 275 -27.70 -0.73 -15.23
C ALA A 275 -27.84 -2.04 -16.02
N ASP A 276 -27.18 -2.19 -17.15
CA ASP A 276 -27.09 -3.38 -18.02
C ASP A 276 -25.80 -4.20 -17.79
N ARG A 277 -24.83 -3.62 -17.10
CA ARG A 277 -23.54 -4.28 -16.79
C ARG A 277 -23.60 -4.97 -15.43
N LYS A 278 -23.58 -6.29 -15.42
CA LYS A 278 -23.38 -7.06 -14.19
C LYS A 278 -21.93 -6.92 -13.72
N VAL A 279 -21.76 -6.68 -12.43
CA VAL A 279 -20.45 -6.67 -11.74
C VAL A 279 -20.29 -7.96 -10.94
N LEU A 280 -21.38 -8.46 -10.35
CA LEU A 280 -21.43 -9.76 -9.70
C LEU A 280 -22.57 -10.58 -10.30
N ASP A 281 -22.36 -11.87 -10.51
CA ASP A 281 -23.31 -12.75 -11.19
C ASP A 281 -23.42 -14.10 -10.47
N GLY A 282 -24.45 -14.22 -9.60
CA GLY A 282 -24.78 -15.45 -8.90
C GLY A 282 -23.70 -15.93 -7.92
N VAL A 283 -23.12 -15.00 -7.14
CA VAL A 283 -22.09 -15.33 -6.14
C VAL A 283 -22.70 -16.12 -5.00
N ASN A 284 -22.09 -17.28 -4.68
CA ASN A 284 -22.45 -18.13 -3.56
C ASN A 284 -21.23 -18.33 -2.66
N LEU A 285 -21.34 -18.00 -1.36
CA LEU A 285 -20.30 -18.25 -0.37
C LEU A 285 -20.91 -18.41 1.02
N ASN A 286 -20.17 -19.02 1.91
CA ASN A 286 -20.52 -19.09 3.33
C ASN A 286 -19.29 -18.88 4.20
N VAL A 287 -19.51 -18.45 5.45
CA VAL A 287 -18.47 -18.29 6.45
C VAL A 287 -18.98 -18.85 7.78
N ARG A 288 -18.13 -19.61 8.46
CA ARG A 288 -18.45 -20.25 9.72
C ARG A 288 -17.96 -19.42 10.91
N ARG A 289 -18.53 -19.67 12.08
CA ARG A 289 -18.00 -19.11 13.33
C ARG A 289 -16.57 -19.55 13.56
N GLY A 290 -15.71 -18.59 13.91
CA GLY A 290 -14.30 -18.86 14.13
C GLY A 290 -13.50 -19.16 12.88
N GLU A 291 -14.04 -18.94 11.68
CA GLU A 291 -13.37 -19.15 10.39
C GLU A 291 -12.82 -17.84 9.81
N ILE A 292 -11.64 -17.91 9.21
CA ILE A 292 -11.10 -16.85 8.35
C ILE A 292 -11.17 -17.33 6.91
N VAL A 293 -12.08 -16.73 6.14
CA VAL A 293 -12.25 -17.01 4.71
C VAL A 293 -11.53 -15.96 3.89
N GLY A 294 -10.68 -16.39 2.97
CA GLY A 294 -10.02 -15.52 1.98
C GLY A 294 -10.86 -15.35 0.72
N ILE A 295 -10.92 -14.15 0.17
CA ILE A 295 -11.42 -13.90 -1.18
C ILE A 295 -10.26 -13.40 -2.04
N ALA A 296 -9.77 -14.29 -2.92
CA ALA A 296 -8.69 -14.03 -3.84
C ALA A 296 -9.23 -13.72 -5.24
N GLY A 297 -8.52 -12.90 -6.02
CA GLY A 297 -8.92 -12.55 -7.39
C GLY A 297 -8.02 -11.46 -7.97
N LEU A 298 -7.99 -11.34 -9.29
CA LEU A 298 -7.29 -10.26 -9.97
C LEU A 298 -7.98 -8.91 -9.74
N MET A 299 -7.28 -7.82 -10.02
CA MET A 299 -7.85 -6.47 -9.98
C MET A 299 -9.09 -6.40 -10.89
N GLY A 300 -10.20 -5.85 -10.40
CA GLY A 300 -11.47 -5.82 -11.13
C GLY A 300 -12.27 -7.13 -11.12
N ALA A 301 -11.89 -8.13 -10.32
CA ALA A 301 -12.65 -9.38 -10.19
C ALA A 301 -14.01 -9.23 -9.46
N GLY A 302 -14.28 -8.08 -8.82
CA GLY A 302 -15.53 -7.81 -8.11
C GLY A 302 -15.48 -8.01 -6.60
N ARG A 303 -14.28 -8.13 -6.00
CA ARG A 303 -14.09 -8.45 -4.57
C ARG A 303 -14.61 -7.34 -3.65
N THR A 304 -14.16 -6.11 -3.86
CA THR A 304 -14.60 -4.92 -3.12
C THR A 304 -16.07 -4.64 -3.33
N GLU A 305 -16.56 -4.79 -4.57
CA GLU A 305 -17.97 -4.62 -4.92
C GLU A 305 -18.85 -5.66 -4.20
N LEU A 306 -18.36 -6.89 -4.02
CA LEU A 306 -19.04 -7.92 -3.22
C LEU A 306 -19.16 -7.47 -1.76
N ALA A 307 -18.05 -7.05 -1.14
CA ALA A 307 -18.03 -6.58 0.23
C ALA A 307 -18.99 -5.40 0.45
N MET A 308 -18.88 -4.36 -0.38
CA MET A 308 -19.70 -3.15 -0.28
C MET A 308 -21.19 -3.42 -0.55
N SER A 309 -21.51 -4.33 -1.49
CA SER A 309 -22.90 -4.67 -1.78
C SER A 309 -23.58 -5.46 -0.65
N ILE A 310 -22.85 -6.31 0.06
CA ILE A 310 -23.30 -7.03 1.27
C ILE A 310 -23.42 -6.07 2.46
N PHE A 311 -22.47 -5.13 2.59
CA PHE A 311 -22.43 -4.17 3.66
C PHE A 311 -23.33 -2.95 3.36
N GLY A 312 -24.64 -3.13 3.53
CA GLY A 312 -25.61 -2.04 3.43
C GLY A 312 -25.91 -1.57 2.02
N LYS A 313 -25.64 -2.38 0.99
CA LYS A 313 -25.81 -2.01 -0.42
C LYS A 313 -25.06 -0.71 -0.78
N ALA A 314 -23.87 -0.55 -0.19
CA ALA A 314 -23.04 0.64 -0.38
C ALA A 314 -22.49 0.78 -1.81
N TYR A 315 -22.55 -0.29 -2.60
CA TYR A 315 -22.20 -0.31 -4.02
C TYR A 315 -23.24 -1.06 -4.84
N GLY A 316 -23.49 -0.56 -6.06
CA GLY A 316 -24.27 -1.22 -7.09
C GLY A 316 -25.76 -0.94 -7.05
N GLN A 317 -26.46 -1.43 -8.09
CA GLN A 317 -27.90 -1.35 -8.23
C GLN A 317 -28.49 -2.69 -8.66
N LYS A 318 -29.82 -2.81 -8.62
CA LYS A 318 -30.57 -4.05 -8.94
C LYS A 318 -29.99 -5.28 -8.22
N ILE A 319 -29.63 -5.09 -6.92
CA ILE A 319 -29.05 -6.14 -6.10
C ILE A 319 -30.12 -7.18 -5.80
N SER A 320 -29.83 -8.44 -6.13
CA SER A 320 -30.67 -9.61 -5.87
C SER A 320 -29.86 -10.76 -5.27
N GLY A 321 -30.55 -11.72 -4.71
CA GLY A 321 -29.97 -12.81 -3.94
C GLY A 321 -30.40 -12.77 -2.49
N GLU A 322 -29.87 -13.67 -1.69
CA GLU A 322 -30.27 -13.83 -0.29
C GLU A 322 -29.07 -13.81 0.64
N LEU A 323 -29.17 -13.05 1.74
CA LEU A 323 -28.24 -13.08 2.86
C LEU A 323 -28.90 -13.81 4.03
N ARG A 324 -28.19 -14.75 4.63
CA ARG A 324 -28.61 -15.42 5.87
C ARG A 324 -27.54 -15.29 6.94
N LYS A 325 -27.98 -14.97 8.16
CA LYS A 325 -27.16 -15.02 9.36
C LYS A 325 -27.77 -16.03 10.33
N ASP A 326 -26.96 -17.00 10.80
CA ASP A 326 -27.40 -18.07 11.68
C ASP A 326 -28.66 -18.81 11.13
N GLY A 327 -28.69 -19.03 9.80
CA GLY A 327 -29.78 -19.67 9.08
C GLY A 327 -31.01 -18.79 8.80
N GLN A 328 -31.09 -17.59 9.38
CA GLN A 328 -32.21 -16.65 9.19
C GLN A 328 -31.91 -15.65 8.09
N VAL A 329 -32.90 -15.39 7.23
CA VAL A 329 -32.79 -14.36 6.18
C VAL A 329 -32.70 -12.98 6.83
N ILE A 330 -31.72 -12.20 6.42
CA ILE A 330 -31.50 -10.83 6.87
C ILE A 330 -31.47 -9.87 5.69
N HIS A 331 -31.75 -8.60 5.97
CA HIS A 331 -31.72 -7.52 4.99
C HIS A 331 -30.76 -6.43 5.44
N ASN A 332 -29.72 -6.19 4.63
CA ASN A 332 -28.77 -5.10 4.82
C ASN A 332 -29.01 -4.03 3.74
N ASN A 333 -30.15 -3.32 3.82
CA ASN A 333 -30.50 -2.29 2.82
C ASN A 333 -29.80 -0.94 3.06
N THR A 334 -29.23 -0.76 4.26
CA THR A 334 -28.45 0.41 4.65
C THR A 334 -27.26 -0.02 5.50
N ILE A 335 -26.23 0.83 5.56
CA ILE A 335 -25.04 0.62 6.41
C ILE A 335 -25.45 0.44 7.88
N ASN A 336 -26.39 1.26 8.38
CA ASN A 336 -26.88 1.13 9.76
C ASN A 336 -27.52 -0.24 10.02
N GLN A 337 -28.34 -0.76 9.08
CA GLN A 337 -28.90 -2.11 9.19
C GLN A 337 -27.84 -3.19 9.19
N ALA A 338 -26.78 -3.04 8.37
CA ALA A 338 -25.66 -3.98 8.38
C ALA A 338 -24.94 -3.98 9.74
N ILE A 339 -24.69 -2.80 10.32
CA ILE A 339 -24.11 -2.67 11.66
C ILE A 339 -25.01 -3.29 12.73
N ASP A 340 -26.31 -2.98 12.70
CA ASP A 340 -27.29 -3.52 13.64
C ASP A 340 -27.43 -5.07 13.52
N ASN A 341 -27.20 -5.63 12.31
CA ASN A 341 -27.14 -7.07 12.05
C ASN A 341 -25.76 -7.69 12.42
N GLY A 342 -24.85 -6.91 13.01
CA GLY A 342 -23.55 -7.37 13.49
C GLY A 342 -22.47 -7.49 12.41
N PHE A 343 -22.55 -6.70 11.32
CA PHE A 343 -21.50 -6.62 10.30
C PHE A 343 -20.55 -5.45 10.58
N ALA A 344 -19.28 -5.66 10.25
CA ALA A 344 -18.27 -4.62 10.15
C ALA A 344 -17.57 -4.70 8.79
N TYR A 345 -17.17 -3.54 8.25
CA TYR A 345 -16.44 -3.47 6.99
C TYR A 345 -15.25 -2.52 7.10
N VAL A 346 -14.06 -3.08 7.06
CA VAL A 346 -12.79 -2.35 6.95
C VAL A 346 -12.52 -2.14 5.47
N THR A 347 -12.52 -0.90 5.03
CA THR A 347 -12.37 -0.50 3.64
C THR A 347 -10.91 -0.56 3.17
N GLU A 348 -10.69 -0.78 1.87
CA GLU A 348 -9.37 -0.74 1.23
C GLU A 348 -8.67 0.60 1.46
N ASP A 349 -9.38 1.73 1.23
CA ASP A 349 -8.86 3.06 1.49
C ASP A 349 -9.25 3.53 2.90
N ARG A 350 -8.29 3.36 3.82
CA ARG A 350 -8.46 3.79 5.20
C ARG A 350 -8.47 5.30 5.37
N LYS A 351 -7.83 6.06 4.46
CA LYS A 351 -7.70 7.52 4.59
C LYS A 351 -8.97 8.24 4.18
N ASP A 352 -9.57 7.83 3.06
CA ASP A 352 -10.74 8.50 2.50
C ASP A 352 -12.05 7.95 3.08
N TYR A 353 -12.13 6.63 3.35
CA TYR A 353 -13.37 5.97 3.79
C TYR A 353 -13.30 5.35 5.18
N GLY A 354 -12.10 5.08 5.69
CA GLY A 354 -11.91 4.38 6.95
C GLY A 354 -11.85 5.29 8.18
N LEU A 355 -11.29 6.48 8.07
CA LEU A 355 -10.94 7.38 9.18
C LEU A 355 -11.34 8.83 8.90
N VAL A 356 -11.59 9.57 9.96
CA VAL A 356 -11.67 11.03 9.92
C VAL A 356 -10.30 11.56 10.36
N LEU A 357 -9.39 11.78 9.42
CA LEU A 357 -7.96 12.02 9.67
C LEU A 357 -7.67 13.22 10.58
N ILE A 358 -8.48 14.29 10.47
CA ILE A 358 -8.37 15.53 11.26
C ILE A 358 -8.95 15.40 12.68
N GLN A 359 -9.62 14.29 12.98
CA GLN A 359 -10.14 13.99 14.31
C GLN A 359 -9.14 13.16 15.11
N ASP A 360 -9.30 13.20 16.43
CA ASP A 360 -8.47 12.42 17.35
C ASP A 360 -8.80 10.92 17.30
N ILE A 361 -7.92 10.11 17.89
CA ILE A 361 -8.06 8.66 17.99
C ILE A 361 -9.36 8.30 18.72
N LYS A 362 -9.67 8.99 19.81
CA LYS A 362 -10.84 8.74 20.66
C LYS A 362 -12.14 8.82 19.85
N ARG A 363 -12.32 9.91 19.09
CA ARG A 363 -13.52 10.12 18.26
C ARG A 363 -13.62 9.14 17.10
N ASN A 364 -12.49 8.78 16.49
CA ASN A 364 -12.49 7.77 15.44
C ASN A 364 -12.92 6.40 15.99
N ILE A 365 -12.45 5.99 17.16
CA ILE A 365 -12.81 4.70 17.78
C ILE A 365 -14.29 4.64 18.11
N SER A 366 -14.85 5.70 18.70
CA SER A 366 -16.24 5.73 19.17
C SER A 366 -17.29 5.83 18.06
N LEU A 367 -16.88 6.24 16.84
CA LEU A 367 -17.78 6.65 15.75
C LEU A 367 -18.87 5.62 15.40
N THR A 368 -18.53 4.34 15.24
CA THR A 368 -19.48 3.28 14.85
C THR A 368 -20.38 2.82 16.00
N GLY A 369 -19.90 2.96 17.22
CA GLY A 369 -20.63 2.58 18.45
C GLY A 369 -21.14 3.77 19.25
N ILE A 370 -21.21 4.97 18.66
CA ILE A 370 -21.54 6.21 19.38
C ILE A 370 -22.89 6.15 20.11
N LYS A 371 -23.85 5.37 19.60
CA LYS A 371 -25.15 5.14 20.24
C LYS A 371 -25.00 4.50 21.63
N LYS A 372 -23.97 3.68 21.85
CA LYS A 372 -23.68 3.03 23.14
C LYS A 372 -23.24 4.04 24.21
N LEU A 373 -22.69 5.18 23.79
CA LEU A 373 -22.20 6.27 24.66
C LEU A 373 -23.22 7.35 24.92
N GLN A 374 -24.43 7.25 24.32
CA GLN A 374 -25.47 8.28 24.42
C GLN A 374 -26.40 8.02 25.62
N LYS A 375 -26.63 9.07 26.41
CA LYS A 375 -27.76 9.16 27.36
C LYS A 375 -28.54 10.41 27.05
N ALA A 376 -29.86 10.27 26.74
CA ALA A 376 -30.73 11.39 26.38
C ALA A 376 -30.15 12.31 25.29
N SER A 377 -29.58 11.72 24.22
CA SER A 377 -28.95 12.42 23.09
C SER A 377 -27.64 13.18 23.43
N VAL A 378 -27.08 13.00 24.61
CA VAL A 378 -25.80 13.56 25.02
C VAL A 378 -24.76 12.45 25.10
N ILE A 379 -23.59 12.68 24.50
CA ILE A 379 -22.46 11.73 24.56
C ILE A 379 -21.79 11.84 25.91
N ASN A 380 -21.53 10.70 26.54
CA ASN A 380 -20.75 10.61 27.77
C ASN A 380 -19.25 10.64 27.42
N GLU A 381 -18.62 11.82 27.47
CA GLU A 381 -17.21 12.01 27.12
C GLU A 381 -16.25 11.22 28.01
N ASN A 382 -16.59 11.00 29.29
CA ASN A 382 -15.74 10.21 30.19
C ASN A 382 -15.74 8.74 29.79
N GLU A 383 -16.88 8.20 29.42
CA GLU A 383 -17.00 6.81 28.94
C GLU A 383 -16.30 6.64 27.58
N GLU A 384 -16.38 7.64 26.72
CA GLU A 384 -15.66 7.68 25.44
C GLU A 384 -14.13 7.60 25.65
N VAL A 385 -13.59 8.33 26.63
CA VAL A 385 -12.16 8.26 27.00
C VAL A 385 -11.79 6.86 27.49
N ILE A 386 -12.62 6.26 28.36
CA ILE A 386 -12.38 4.91 28.89
C ILE A 386 -12.32 3.89 27.74
N VAL A 387 -13.29 3.91 26.83
CA VAL A 387 -13.36 3.02 25.67
C VAL A 387 -12.12 3.19 24.77
N ALA A 388 -11.76 4.43 24.47
CA ALA A 388 -10.61 4.71 23.61
C ALA A 388 -9.29 4.18 24.23
N GLU A 389 -9.09 4.38 25.54
CA GLU A 389 -7.92 3.85 26.25
C GLU A 389 -7.91 2.32 26.33
N GLN A 390 -9.07 1.67 26.48
CA GLN A 390 -9.17 0.22 26.42
C GLN A 390 -8.77 -0.32 25.05
N MET A 391 -9.30 0.27 23.96
CA MET A 391 -8.96 -0.12 22.59
C MET A 391 -7.49 0.17 22.26
N ARG A 392 -6.95 1.32 22.70
CA ARG A 392 -5.54 1.65 22.54
C ARG A 392 -4.64 0.58 23.15
N LYS A 393 -4.97 0.11 24.35
CA LYS A 393 -4.23 -0.95 25.05
C LYS A 393 -4.41 -2.31 24.39
N ARG A 394 -5.65 -2.69 24.04
CA ARG A 394 -5.99 -3.98 23.43
C ARG A 394 -5.25 -4.18 22.10
N LEU A 395 -5.30 -3.17 21.22
CA LEU A 395 -4.68 -3.26 19.90
C LEU A 395 -3.25 -2.70 19.86
N LYS A 396 -2.69 -2.33 21.01
CA LYS A 396 -1.31 -1.80 21.15
C LYS A 396 -1.06 -0.64 20.18
N ILE A 397 -1.99 0.35 20.12
CA ILE A 397 -1.83 1.54 19.29
C ILE A 397 -0.72 2.40 19.88
N LYS A 398 0.34 2.62 19.11
CA LYS A 398 1.49 3.44 19.50
C LYS A 398 1.13 4.92 19.29
N THR A 399 0.85 5.61 20.39
CA THR A 399 0.51 7.04 20.43
C THR A 399 0.88 7.62 21.78
N ASN A 400 1.20 8.91 21.82
CA ASN A 400 1.43 9.64 23.05
C ASN A 400 0.14 9.95 23.82
N SER A 401 -0.99 10.08 23.11
CA SER A 401 -2.30 10.41 23.67
C SER A 401 -3.41 9.97 22.72
N ILE A 402 -4.56 9.56 23.28
CA ILE A 402 -5.80 9.31 22.51
C ILE A 402 -6.39 10.57 21.87
N HIS A 403 -5.92 11.76 22.28
CA HIS A 403 -6.28 13.05 21.69
C HIS A 403 -5.39 13.45 20.51
N GLN A 404 -4.42 12.61 20.13
CA GLN A 404 -3.61 12.83 18.93
C GLN A 404 -4.49 12.64 17.68
N GLU A 405 -4.38 13.55 16.71
CA GLU A 405 -5.02 13.42 15.41
C GLU A 405 -4.49 12.20 14.66
N VAL A 406 -5.40 11.47 14.02
CA VAL A 406 -5.07 10.20 13.35
C VAL A 406 -4.14 10.39 12.16
N GLN A 407 -4.19 11.53 11.47
CA GLN A 407 -3.27 11.85 10.38
C GLN A 407 -1.78 11.80 10.77
N ASN A 408 -1.47 12.01 12.05
CA ASN A 408 -0.10 12.00 12.59
C ASN A 408 0.38 10.61 13.02
N LEU A 409 -0.40 9.56 12.79
CA LEU A 409 -0.04 8.17 13.07
C LEU A 409 0.63 7.50 11.86
N SER A 410 1.49 6.50 12.12
CA SER A 410 1.96 5.59 11.07
C SER A 410 0.82 4.77 10.48
N GLY A 411 0.97 4.29 9.23
CA GLY A 411 -0.06 3.49 8.55
C GLY A 411 -0.55 2.29 9.35
N GLY A 412 0.35 1.55 10.01
CA GLY A 412 -0.02 0.42 10.87
C GLY A 412 -0.84 0.84 12.10
N ASN A 413 -0.53 1.99 12.71
CA ASN A 413 -1.34 2.50 13.83
C ASN A 413 -2.68 3.07 13.36
N GLN A 414 -2.75 3.73 12.20
CA GLN A 414 -4.01 4.11 11.56
C GLN A 414 -4.92 2.90 11.34
N GLN A 415 -4.37 1.79 10.81
CA GLN A 415 -5.13 0.56 10.60
C GLN A 415 -5.67 -0.03 11.90
N LYS A 416 -4.87 0.01 12.98
CA LYS A 416 -5.34 -0.41 14.31
C LYS A 416 -6.47 0.48 14.82
N VAL A 417 -6.47 1.78 14.53
CA VAL A 417 -7.60 2.69 14.84
C VAL A 417 -8.85 2.29 14.05
N VAL A 418 -8.73 1.97 12.74
CA VAL A 418 -9.86 1.46 11.94
C VAL A 418 -10.41 0.16 12.53
N LEU A 419 -9.54 -0.80 12.86
CA LEU A 419 -9.97 -2.05 13.50
C LEU A 419 -10.62 -1.79 14.85
N SER A 420 -10.06 -0.90 15.69
CA SER A 420 -10.64 -0.51 16.98
C SER A 420 -12.06 0.04 16.85
N LYS A 421 -12.27 0.92 15.86
CA LYS A 421 -13.58 1.49 15.52
C LYS A 421 -14.62 0.41 15.29
N TRP A 422 -14.28 -0.59 14.48
CA TRP A 422 -15.20 -1.68 14.15
C TRP A 422 -15.35 -2.71 15.29
N ILE A 423 -14.26 -3.06 15.98
CA ILE A 423 -14.31 -3.97 17.14
C ILE A 423 -15.21 -3.38 18.25
N TYR A 424 -15.20 -2.06 18.45
CA TYR A 424 -16.07 -1.39 19.41
C TYR A 424 -17.57 -1.55 19.11
N SER A 425 -17.94 -1.73 17.85
CA SER A 425 -19.33 -2.04 17.49
C SER A 425 -19.74 -3.48 17.86
N GLU A 426 -18.79 -4.34 18.28
CA GLU A 426 -18.98 -5.75 18.63
C GLU A 426 -19.60 -6.59 17.51
N PRO A 427 -18.99 -6.60 16.31
CA PRO A 427 -19.54 -7.34 15.19
C PRO A 427 -19.42 -8.85 15.37
N ASP A 428 -20.30 -9.60 14.73
CA ASP A 428 -20.21 -11.06 14.57
C ASP A 428 -19.46 -11.42 13.29
N ILE A 429 -19.62 -10.60 12.25
CA ILE A 429 -19.07 -10.80 10.91
C ILE A 429 -18.19 -9.59 10.56
N LEU A 430 -16.91 -9.84 10.25
CA LEU A 430 -15.97 -8.79 9.82
C LEU A 430 -15.53 -9.04 8.39
N ILE A 431 -15.70 -8.05 7.55
CA ILE A 431 -15.17 -8.01 6.19
C ILE A 431 -13.97 -7.07 6.19
N LEU A 432 -12.79 -7.57 5.84
CA LEU A 432 -11.53 -6.86 5.86
C LEU A 432 -11.00 -6.76 4.42
N ASP A 433 -11.14 -5.59 3.81
CA ASP A 433 -10.71 -5.36 2.42
C ASP A 433 -9.32 -4.75 2.42
N GLU A 434 -8.34 -5.49 1.89
CA GLU A 434 -6.91 -5.14 1.84
C GLU A 434 -6.37 -4.66 3.21
N PRO A 435 -6.54 -5.44 4.30
CA PRO A 435 -6.31 -4.96 5.67
C PRO A 435 -4.86 -4.55 5.96
N THR A 436 -3.92 -4.95 5.14
CA THR A 436 -2.49 -4.66 5.34
C THR A 436 -1.86 -3.83 4.21
N ARG A 437 -2.68 -3.26 3.31
CA ARG A 437 -2.19 -2.44 2.22
C ARG A 437 -1.49 -1.17 2.73
N GLY A 438 -0.24 -0.95 2.25
CA GLY A 438 0.58 0.20 2.66
C GLY A 438 0.98 0.18 4.13
N ILE A 439 1.16 -1.01 4.71
CA ILE A 439 1.62 -1.24 6.07
C ILE A 439 2.97 -1.97 6.01
N ASP A 440 3.88 -1.61 6.92
CA ASP A 440 5.18 -2.28 7.04
C ASP A 440 5.06 -3.74 7.53
N VAL A 441 6.11 -4.52 7.28
CA VAL A 441 6.12 -5.98 7.53
C VAL A 441 5.87 -6.31 9.01
N GLY A 442 6.44 -5.53 9.93
CA GLY A 442 6.26 -5.77 11.36
C GLY A 442 4.84 -5.48 11.82
N ALA A 443 4.24 -4.40 11.32
CA ALA A 443 2.85 -4.06 11.62
C ALA A 443 1.85 -5.02 10.95
N LYS A 444 2.16 -5.60 9.76
CA LYS A 444 1.33 -6.66 9.14
C LYS A 444 1.15 -7.84 10.10
N PHE A 445 2.24 -8.32 10.71
CA PHE A 445 2.16 -9.43 11.69
C PHE A 445 1.23 -9.10 12.87
N GLU A 446 1.27 -7.85 13.38
CA GLU A 446 0.39 -7.42 14.46
C GLU A 446 -1.09 -7.42 14.03
N ILE A 447 -1.38 -6.98 12.79
CA ILE A 447 -2.74 -7.04 12.22
C ILE A 447 -3.21 -8.48 12.05
N TYR A 448 -2.37 -9.39 11.53
CA TYR A 448 -2.71 -10.80 11.41
C TYR A 448 -3.01 -11.44 12.78
N SER A 449 -2.24 -11.06 13.81
CA SER A 449 -2.47 -11.53 15.18
C SER A 449 -3.84 -11.07 15.71
N ILE A 450 -4.24 -9.82 15.43
CA ILE A 450 -5.56 -9.29 15.79
C ILE A 450 -6.67 -10.05 15.04
N ILE A 451 -6.50 -10.29 13.74
CA ILE A 451 -7.48 -11.04 12.93
C ILE A 451 -7.69 -12.44 13.50
N GLN A 452 -6.59 -13.13 13.86
CA GLN A 452 -6.68 -14.47 14.47
C GLN A 452 -7.30 -14.45 15.86
N GLU A 453 -7.01 -13.45 16.70
CA GLU A 453 -7.64 -13.28 18.01
C GLU A 453 -9.15 -13.16 17.85
N LEU A 454 -9.63 -12.31 16.94
CA LEU A 454 -11.05 -12.13 16.66
C LEU A 454 -11.73 -13.41 16.16
N ALA A 455 -11.07 -14.17 15.29
CA ALA A 455 -11.58 -15.47 14.85
C ALA A 455 -11.63 -16.47 16.01
N ASN A 456 -10.63 -16.50 16.89
CA ASN A 456 -10.63 -17.35 18.09
C ASN A 456 -11.73 -16.96 19.10
N GLU A 457 -12.17 -15.68 19.10
CA GLU A 457 -13.36 -15.21 19.82
C GLU A 457 -14.68 -15.68 19.19
N GLY A 458 -14.63 -16.44 18.09
CA GLY A 458 -15.80 -16.98 17.39
C GLY A 458 -16.39 -16.05 16.33
N LYS A 459 -15.69 -15.00 15.94
CA LYS A 459 -16.14 -14.12 14.83
C LYS A 459 -15.96 -14.80 13.48
N ALA A 460 -16.87 -14.57 12.53
CA ALA A 460 -16.71 -14.95 11.13
C ALA A 460 -15.96 -13.85 10.39
N ILE A 461 -14.85 -14.19 9.75
CA ILE A 461 -13.97 -13.19 9.13
C ILE A 461 -13.83 -13.47 7.64
N ILE A 462 -14.02 -12.44 6.82
CA ILE A 462 -13.74 -12.43 5.40
C ILE A 462 -12.55 -11.51 5.18
N VAL A 463 -11.47 -12.02 4.59
CA VAL A 463 -10.30 -11.25 4.18
C VAL A 463 -10.23 -11.18 2.67
N ILE A 464 -10.27 -9.98 2.14
CA ILE A 464 -10.04 -9.71 0.72
C ILE A 464 -8.60 -9.20 0.61
N SER A 465 -7.79 -9.84 -0.22
CA SER A 465 -6.42 -9.39 -0.48
C SER A 465 -5.98 -9.68 -1.91
N SER A 466 -5.19 -8.76 -2.45
CA SER A 466 -4.46 -8.93 -3.70
C SER A 466 -3.15 -9.70 -3.51
N GLU A 467 -2.65 -9.78 -2.27
CA GLU A 467 -1.43 -10.50 -1.93
C GLU A 467 -1.73 -11.98 -1.67
N LEU A 468 -1.46 -12.87 -2.64
CA LEU A 468 -1.66 -14.33 -2.47
C LEU A 468 -0.92 -14.92 -1.26
N PRO A 469 0.32 -14.51 -0.93
CA PRO A 469 0.98 -14.98 0.29
C PRO A 469 0.20 -14.65 1.56
N GLU A 470 -0.48 -13.49 1.64
CA GLU A 470 -1.32 -13.11 2.78
C GLU A 470 -2.50 -14.08 2.91
N ILE A 471 -3.26 -14.27 1.84
CA ILE A 471 -4.41 -15.19 1.80
C ILE A 471 -3.98 -16.61 2.20
N LEU A 472 -2.88 -17.12 1.64
CA LEU A 472 -2.34 -18.44 1.96
C LEU A 472 -1.82 -18.54 3.41
N GLY A 473 -1.35 -17.42 3.98
CA GLY A 473 -0.77 -17.38 5.31
C GLY A 473 -1.81 -17.37 6.45
N ILE A 474 -2.94 -16.68 6.28
CA ILE A 474 -3.87 -16.42 7.37
C ILE A 474 -5.25 -17.07 7.23
N CYS A 475 -5.69 -17.45 6.01
CA CYS A 475 -7.04 -17.95 5.77
C CYS A 475 -7.13 -19.47 5.96
N ASP A 476 -8.27 -19.95 6.45
CA ASP A 476 -8.58 -21.37 6.62
C ASP A 476 -9.12 -21.98 5.32
N ARG A 477 -9.86 -21.18 4.54
CA ARG A 477 -10.48 -21.52 3.26
C ARG A 477 -10.48 -20.31 2.35
N ILE A 478 -10.39 -20.54 1.04
CA ILE A 478 -10.20 -19.48 0.04
C ILE A 478 -11.25 -19.65 -1.06
N PHE A 479 -12.04 -18.62 -1.30
CA PHE A 479 -12.83 -18.46 -2.51
C PHE A 479 -12.03 -17.66 -3.54
N VAL A 480 -12.04 -18.10 -4.77
CA VAL A 480 -11.38 -17.40 -5.87
C VAL A 480 -12.43 -16.76 -6.76
N MET A 481 -12.26 -15.47 -7.02
CA MET A 481 -13.14 -14.69 -7.88
C MET A 481 -12.48 -14.36 -9.21
N ASN A 482 -13.26 -14.47 -10.28
CA ASN A 482 -12.92 -13.96 -11.61
C ASN A 482 -14.18 -13.41 -12.28
N ALA A 483 -14.08 -12.19 -12.85
CA ALA A 483 -15.16 -11.54 -13.61
C ALA A 483 -16.53 -11.59 -12.89
N GLY A 484 -16.56 -11.29 -11.59
CA GLY A 484 -17.79 -11.23 -10.80
C GLY A 484 -18.39 -12.57 -10.37
N ARG A 485 -17.69 -13.68 -10.54
CA ARG A 485 -18.15 -15.03 -10.16
C ARG A 485 -17.13 -15.75 -9.28
N ILE A 486 -17.58 -16.66 -8.43
CA ILE A 486 -16.70 -17.61 -7.75
C ILE A 486 -16.31 -18.70 -8.76
N THR A 487 -15.01 -18.84 -9.00
CA THR A 487 -14.44 -19.83 -9.93
C THR A 487 -13.80 -21.02 -9.23
N GLY A 488 -13.59 -20.92 -7.92
CA GLY A 488 -13.04 -21.99 -7.11
C GLY A 488 -13.22 -21.75 -5.61
N GLU A 489 -13.25 -22.85 -4.86
CA GLU A 489 -13.19 -22.90 -3.41
C GLU A 489 -12.08 -23.89 -3.05
N VAL A 490 -11.12 -23.48 -2.21
CA VAL A 490 -9.92 -24.24 -1.88
C VAL A 490 -9.67 -24.20 -0.39
N ASN A 491 -9.47 -25.35 0.24
CA ASN A 491 -9.03 -25.41 1.64
C ASN A 491 -7.55 -25.05 1.76
N ARG A 492 -7.14 -24.47 2.90
CA ARG A 492 -5.74 -24.05 3.14
C ARG A 492 -4.73 -25.17 2.86
N SER A 493 -5.05 -26.42 3.21
CA SER A 493 -4.15 -27.56 3.05
C SER A 493 -3.84 -27.91 1.58
N GLU A 494 -4.69 -27.50 0.66
CA GLU A 494 -4.59 -27.76 -0.78
C GLU A 494 -4.16 -26.53 -1.57
N ALA A 495 -4.25 -25.34 -0.92
CA ALA A 495 -4.04 -24.07 -1.56
C ALA A 495 -2.55 -23.80 -1.81
N ASN A 496 -2.24 -23.37 -3.03
CA ASN A 496 -0.94 -22.81 -3.41
C ASN A 496 -1.14 -21.72 -4.47
N GLN A 497 -0.13 -20.90 -4.70
CA GLN A 497 -0.22 -19.76 -5.62
C GLN A 497 -0.61 -20.19 -7.04
N GLU A 498 -0.06 -21.29 -7.55
CA GLU A 498 -0.31 -21.77 -8.90
C GLU A 498 -1.78 -22.19 -9.09
N LEU A 499 -2.35 -22.91 -8.11
CA LEU A 499 -3.74 -23.34 -8.13
C LEU A 499 -4.70 -22.13 -8.07
N LEU A 500 -4.40 -21.15 -7.19
CA LEU A 500 -5.22 -19.95 -7.09
C LEU A 500 -5.16 -19.13 -8.39
N MET A 501 -3.96 -18.94 -8.97
CA MET A 501 -3.79 -18.25 -10.25
C MET A 501 -4.55 -18.95 -11.38
N LYS A 502 -4.57 -20.28 -11.40
CA LYS A 502 -5.35 -21.04 -12.38
C LYS A 502 -6.85 -20.72 -12.29
N TYR A 503 -7.41 -20.65 -11.08
CA TYR A 503 -8.81 -20.26 -10.89
C TYR A 503 -9.07 -18.78 -11.22
N MET A 504 -8.12 -17.89 -10.95
CA MET A 504 -8.22 -16.46 -11.27
C MET A 504 -8.21 -16.18 -12.77
N THR A 505 -7.57 -17.04 -13.57
CA THR A 505 -7.41 -16.86 -15.02
C THR A 505 -8.37 -17.71 -15.85
N ASN A 506 -8.95 -18.78 -15.28
CA ASN A 506 -9.90 -19.63 -15.98
C ASN A 506 -11.22 -18.88 -16.20
N THR A 507 -11.40 -18.35 -17.41
CA THR A 507 -12.72 -18.03 -17.95
C THR A 507 -13.43 -19.36 -18.25
N THR A 508 -14.32 -19.81 -17.38
CA THR A 508 -15.28 -20.85 -17.73
C THR A 508 -16.12 -20.34 -18.89
N ARG A 509 -15.77 -20.75 -20.11
CA ARG A 509 -16.68 -20.66 -21.26
C ARG A 509 -17.94 -21.40 -20.84
N SER A 510 -19.03 -20.69 -20.64
CA SER A 510 -20.38 -21.29 -20.54
C SER A 510 -20.56 -22.26 -21.71
N GLY A 511 -20.74 -23.54 -21.38
CA GLY A 511 -20.94 -24.60 -22.37
C GLY A 511 -22.06 -24.23 -23.31
N GLY A 512 -21.73 -24.07 -24.56
CA GLY A 512 -22.70 -24.18 -25.64
C GLY A 512 -23.27 -25.59 -25.62
N HIS A 513 -24.57 -25.71 -25.43
CA HIS A 513 -25.31 -26.91 -25.79
C HIS A 513 -25.08 -27.14 -27.27
N THR A 514 -24.28 -28.14 -27.61
CA THR A 514 -24.37 -28.80 -28.90
C THR A 514 -25.55 -29.75 -28.83
N ASN A 515 -26.70 -29.33 -29.35
CA ASN A 515 -27.73 -30.24 -29.81
C ASN A 515 -27.19 -30.93 -31.05
N GLY A 516 -26.95 -32.25 -30.98
CA GLY A 516 -26.91 -33.16 -32.08
C GLY A 516 -28.18 -33.99 -32.06
#